data_ffc6ee207648f279ff2cd73b36fe491b
#
_entry.id   ffc6ee207648f279ff2cd73b36fe491b
#
_cell.length_a   1.000
_cell.length_b   1.000
_cell.length_c   1.000
_cell.angle_alpha   90.00
_cell.angle_beta   90.00
_cell.angle_gamma   90.00
#
_symmetry.space_group_name_H-M   'P 1'
#
loop_
_entity.id
_entity.type
_entity.pdbx_description
1 polymer ?
#
loop_
_entity_poly.entity_id
_entity_poly.type
_entity_poly.pdbx_seq_one_letter_code
_entity_poly.pdbx_strand_id
1 'polypeptide(L)'
;GGDIPAEFSVKADQSGDNYTASDLIVAVKAGVKPTLSSTQMTFKHKMSRIVIDVTNESGFDITNIVIKGAVGTGVLDPATGDFTAKADAEASDLIANTATANKVYYALLVPQNGVKLMVTVTTADGKKRTQTLGTADFKSGENRRMECNVQPADIEVKFSGPITGWVDGDDLLPDGEGEVETPTVEWGGVKYEIVTLKDGRTWMAENLRYVPEGKTISSDPKDGSGVWYPCNLSKAADPSLVESNG
;
A
#
# COMPACT_ATOMS: atom_id res chain seq x y z
N GLY A 1 9.37 18.29 19.93
CA GLY A 1 9.50 17.56 18.68
C GLY A 1 10.59 16.51 18.86
N GLY A 2 10.33 15.28 18.50
CA GLY A 2 11.38 14.26 18.47
C GLY A 2 12.28 14.44 17.26
N ASP A 3 13.53 14.01 17.37
CA ASP A 3 14.43 14.00 16.23
C ASP A 3 13.93 13.00 15.19
N ILE A 4 13.95 13.39 13.91
CA ILE A 4 13.69 12.47 12.81
C ILE A 4 14.91 11.56 12.70
N PRO A 5 14.78 10.23 12.78
CA PRO A 5 15.93 9.35 12.67
C PRO A 5 16.56 9.51 11.28
N ALA A 6 17.85 9.79 11.24
CA ALA A 6 18.61 9.91 9.98
C ALA A 6 18.74 8.55 9.28
N GLU A 7 18.69 7.45 10.02
CA GLU A 7 18.81 6.09 9.50
C GLU A 7 17.57 5.28 9.81
N PHE A 8 17.15 4.46 8.85
CA PHE A 8 16.07 3.49 9.02
C PHE A 8 16.49 2.15 8.43
N SER A 9 16.17 1.06 9.14
CA SER A 9 16.50 -0.30 8.71
C SER A 9 15.24 -1.14 8.59
N VAL A 10 15.11 -1.87 7.49
CA VAL A 10 14.09 -2.91 7.37
C VAL A 10 14.39 -4.06 8.31
N LYS A 11 13.37 -4.76 8.77
CA LYS A 11 13.55 -6.00 9.54
C LYS A 11 14.10 -7.10 8.64
N ALA A 12 15.05 -7.88 9.15
CA ALA A 12 15.57 -9.05 8.43
C ALA A 12 14.47 -10.11 8.24
N ASP A 13 13.66 -10.36 9.25
CA ASP A 13 12.45 -11.15 9.13
C ASP A 13 11.26 -10.19 8.99
N GLN A 14 10.66 -10.16 7.81
CA GLN A 14 9.50 -9.29 7.49
C GLN A 14 8.17 -10.01 7.63
N SER A 15 8.10 -11.17 8.28
CA SER A 15 6.84 -11.86 8.53
C SER A 15 5.92 -11.08 9.50
N GLY A 16 4.61 -11.17 9.28
CA GLY A 16 3.60 -10.54 10.13
C GLY A 16 3.79 -9.03 10.26
N ASP A 17 3.70 -8.51 11.49
CA ASP A 17 3.79 -7.09 11.81
C ASP A 17 5.14 -6.45 11.46
N ASN A 18 6.19 -7.26 11.32
CA ASN A 18 7.51 -6.78 10.93
C ASN A 18 7.52 -6.20 9.51
N TYR A 19 6.61 -6.65 8.65
CA TYR A 19 6.46 -6.06 7.32
C TYR A 19 6.06 -4.59 7.41
N THR A 20 5.00 -4.30 8.14
CA THR A 20 4.53 -2.92 8.38
C THR A 20 5.58 -2.09 9.12
N ALA A 21 6.31 -2.70 10.07
CA ALA A 21 7.40 -2.03 10.76
C ALA A 21 8.63 -1.76 9.88
N SER A 22 8.71 -2.38 8.70
CA SER A 22 9.75 -2.15 7.69
C SER A 22 9.35 -1.11 6.65
N ASP A 23 8.14 -0.57 6.71
CA ASP A 23 7.64 0.41 5.76
C ASP A 23 7.87 1.83 6.28
N LEU A 24 8.78 2.54 5.63
CA LEU A 24 9.03 3.94 5.90
C LEU A 24 8.12 4.81 5.05
N ILE A 25 7.21 5.54 5.70
CA ILE A 25 6.36 6.54 5.06
C ILE A 25 6.77 7.94 5.49
N VAL A 26 6.92 8.86 4.54
CA VAL A 26 7.41 10.22 4.79
C VAL A 26 6.53 11.24 4.09
N ALA A 27 6.24 12.33 4.81
CA ALA A 27 5.64 13.53 4.23
C ALA A 27 6.54 14.73 4.50
N VAL A 28 6.86 15.50 3.47
CA VAL A 28 7.62 16.74 3.55
C VAL A 28 6.79 17.89 3.00
N LYS A 29 6.71 18.97 3.75
CA LYS A 29 6.04 20.19 3.32
C LYS A 29 6.85 21.41 3.77
N ALA A 30 7.42 22.10 2.81
CA ALA A 30 8.17 23.33 3.06
C ALA A 30 7.23 24.51 3.34
N GLY A 31 7.76 25.52 4.05
CA GLY A 31 7.08 26.81 4.24
C GLY A 31 5.85 26.78 5.15
N VAL A 32 5.67 25.71 5.95
CA VAL A 32 4.57 25.63 6.92
C VAL A 32 4.79 26.70 8.01
N LYS A 33 3.80 27.58 8.13
CA LYS A 33 3.77 28.59 9.20
C LYS A 33 2.77 28.15 10.27
N PRO A 34 3.00 28.47 11.55
CA PRO A 34 2.00 28.26 12.60
C PRO A 34 0.72 29.01 12.23
N THR A 35 -0.39 28.29 12.08
CA THR A 35 -1.71 28.84 11.80
C THR A 35 -2.74 28.13 12.67
N LEU A 36 -3.94 28.69 12.79
CA LEU A 36 -5.06 28.04 13.48
C LEU A 36 -5.75 26.99 12.61
N SER A 37 -5.38 26.90 11.32
CA SER A 37 -5.93 25.91 10.38
C SER A 37 -5.03 24.69 10.28
N SER A 38 -5.64 23.53 10.02
CA SER A 38 -4.91 22.28 9.77
C SER A 38 -4.07 22.36 8.50
N THR A 39 -2.89 21.78 8.55
CA THR A 39 -2.02 21.62 7.38
C THR A 39 -2.18 20.20 6.81
N GLN A 40 -2.63 20.11 5.55
CA GLN A 40 -2.69 18.83 4.87
C GLN A 40 -1.28 18.37 4.50
N MET A 41 -0.96 17.11 4.83
CA MET A 41 0.28 16.44 4.50
C MET A 41 -0.02 15.22 3.63
N THR A 42 0.80 14.98 2.61
CA THR A 42 0.72 13.76 1.79
C THR A 42 1.89 12.85 2.14
N PHE A 43 1.60 11.69 2.67
CA PHE A 43 2.60 10.67 2.95
C PHE A 43 2.88 9.83 1.71
N LYS A 44 4.14 9.41 1.58
CA LYS A 44 4.59 8.54 0.47
C LYS A 44 5.45 7.42 1.04
N HIS A 45 5.28 6.21 0.52
CA HIS A 45 6.17 5.10 0.79
C HIS A 45 7.56 5.40 0.27
N LYS A 46 8.56 5.10 1.08
CA LYS A 46 9.98 5.32 0.74
C LYS A 46 10.72 4.04 0.43
N MET A 47 10.12 2.90 0.69
CA MET A 47 10.68 1.61 0.34
C MET A 47 10.41 1.24 -1.12
N SER A 48 11.17 0.30 -1.66
CA SER A 48 10.81 -0.43 -2.87
C SER A 48 10.19 -1.75 -2.48
N ARG A 49 9.04 -2.09 -3.03
CA ARG A 49 8.33 -3.35 -2.74
C ARG A 49 8.60 -4.37 -3.84
N ILE A 50 8.96 -5.58 -3.42
CA ILE A 50 8.98 -6.76 -4.29
C ILE A 50 7.73 -7.59 -3.99
N VAL A 51 7.04 -7.99 -5.04
CA VAL A 51 5.94 -8.97 -5.01
C VAL A 51 6.41 -10.20 -5.75
N ILE A 52 6.31 -11.38 -5.12
CA ILE A 52 6.75 -12.66 -5.68
C ILE A 52 5.52 -13.54 -5.87
N ASP A 53 5.12 -13.70 -7.11
CA ASP A 53 4.05 -14.62 -7.51
C ASP A 53 4.66 -16.01 -7.66
N VAL A 54 4.15 -16.98 -6.91
CA VAL A 54 4.73 -18.31 -6.81
C VAL A 54 3.82 -19.36 -7.47
N THR A 55 4.41 -20.14 -8.36
CA THR A 55 3.86 -21.42 -8.83
C THR A 55 4.68 -22.51 -8.15
N ASN A 56 4.06 -23.26 -7.24
CA ASN A 56 4.74 -24.30 -6.48
C ASN A 56 4.38 -25.69 -6.98
N GLU A 57 5.30 -26.32 -7.67
CA GLU A 57 5.20 -27.69 -8.20
C GLU A 57 6.15 -28.68 -7.48
N SER A 58 6.75 -28.25 -6.37
CA SER A 58 7.70 -29.06 -5.61
C SER A 58 7.06 -30.27 -4.91
N GLY A 59 5.74 -30.23 -4.70
CA GLY A 59 4.98 -31.23 -3.92
C GLY A 59 5.04 -30.99 -2.39
N PHE A 60 5.72 -29.94 -1.93
CA PHE A 60 5.85 -29.57 -0.51
C PHE A 60 5.53 -28.10 -0.30
N ASP A 61 5.00 -27.77 0.87
CA ASP A 61 4.75 -26.39 1.24
C ASP A 61 6.03 -25.57 1.32
N ILE A 62 5.97 -24.31 0.92
CA ILE A 62 7.05 -23.35 1.09
C ILE A 62 7.04 -22.86 2.55
N THR A 63 8.16 -23.02 3.23
CA THR A 63 8.33 -22.58 4.63
C THR A 63 8.85 -21.15 4.71
N ASN A 64 9.73 -20.74 3.79
CA ASN A 64 10.14 -19.35 3.67
C ASN A 64 10.73 -19.05 2.27
N ILE A 65 10.77 -17.75 1.95
CA ILE A 65 11.54 -17.21 0.84
C ILE A 65 12.48 -16.14 1.40
N VAL A 66 13.77 -16.28 1.09
CA VAL A 66 14.82 -15.33 1.51
C VAL A 66 15.36 -14.60 0.30
N ILE A 67 15.38 -13.27 0.38
CA ILE A 67 15.98 -12.38 -0.61
C ILE A 67 17.30 -11.87 -0.05
N LYS A 68 18.39 -12.06 -0.81
CA LYS A 68 19.74 -11.68 -0.42
C LYS A 68 20.34 -10.69 -1.43
N GLY A 69 21.36 -9.96 -0.99
CA GLY A 69 22.14 -9.06 -1.85
C GLY A 69 21.71 -7.60 -1.80
N ALA A 70 20.61 -7.27 -1.13
CA ALA A 70 20.18 -5.90 -0.89
C ALA A 70 20.70 -5.38 0.45
N VAL A 71 21.06 -4.10 0.51
CA VAL A 71 21.35 -3.40 1.76
C VAL A 71 20.04 -3.18 2.52
N GLY A 72 20.05 -3.48 3.82
CA GLY A 72 18.86 -3.38 4.68
C GLY A 72 18.71 -2.06 5.42
N THR A 73 19.72 -1.16 5.36
CA THR A 73 19.72 0.14 6.05
C THR A 73 19.82 1.27 5.05
N GLY A 74 19.00 2.29 5.23
CA GLY A 74 19.02 3.51 4.42
C GLY A 74 19.15 4.76 5.26
N VAL A 75 19.44 5.89 4.60
CA VAL A 75 19.56 7.23 5.16
C VAL A 75 18.46 8.11 4.59
N LEU A 76 17.76 8.80 5.48
CA LEU A 76 16.72 9.77 5.15
C LEU A 76 17.30 11.18 5.19
N ASP A 77 17.13 11.93 4.10
CA ASP A 77 17.30 13.37 4.10
C ASP A 77 15.98 14.03 4.59
N PRO A 78 15.96 14.59 5.79
CA PRO A 78 14.73 15.18 6.34
C PRO A 78 14.30 16.46 5.62
N ALA A 79 15.18 17.10 4.85
CA ALA A 79 14.87 18.33 4.12
C ALA A 79 14.11 18.04 2.82
N THR A 80 14.49 16.98 2.11
CA THR A 80 13.88 16.57 0.84
C THR A 80 12.91 15.41 1.00
N GLY A 81 13.08 14.61 2.05
CA GLY A 81 12.39 13.34 2.25
C GLY A 81 12.94 12.23 1.35
N ASP A 82 14.10 12.39 0.76
CA ASP A 82 14.75 11.35 -0.02
C ASP A 82 15.33 10.28 0.89
N PHE A 83 15.13 9.02 0.50
CA PHE A 83 15.63 7.87 1.23
C PHE A 83 16.43 6.97 0.31
N THR A 84 17.66 6.70 0.66
CA THR A 84 18.61 5.94 -0.15
C THR A 84 19.38 4.94 0.70
N ALA A 85 19.93 3.90 0.07
CA ALA A 85 20.78 2.93 0.78
C ALA A 85 21.96 3.63 1.44
N LYS A 86 22.26 3.24 2.67
CA LYS A 86 23.42 3.71 3.41
C LYS A 86 24.70 3.21 2.72
N ALA A 87 25.61 4.13 2.38
CA ALA A 87 26.92 3.76 1.90
C ALA A 87 27.62 2.87 2.94
N ASP A 88 28.38 1.91 2.49
CA ASP A 88 29.17 0.99 3.34
C ASP A 88 28.34 0.07 4.27
N ALA A 89 27.02 0.02 4.13
CA ALA A 89 26.21 -0.96 4.83
C ALA A 89 26.30 -2.31 4.13
N GLU A 90 26.37 -3.38 4.93
CA GLU A 90 26.39 -4.73 4.40
C GLU A 90 25.03 -5.16 3.87
N ALA A 91 25.04 -6.07 2.89
CA ALA A 91 23.83 -6.70 2.41
C ALA A 91 23.16 -7.55 3.49
N SER A 92 21.85 -7.50 3.54
CA SER A 92 21.03 -8.22 4.50
C SER A 92 20.31 -9.40 3.84
N ASP A 93 20.08 -10.45 4.62
CA ASP A 93 19.17 -11.53 4.27
C ASP A 93 17.77 -11.14 4.73
N LEU A 94 16.83 -11.02 3.79
CA LEU A 94 15.45 -10.61 4.06
C LEU A 94 14.50 -11.79 3.89
N ILE A 95 13.84 -12.20 4.96
CA ILE A 95 12.78 -13.21 4.92
C ILE A 95 11.50 -12.50 4.48
N ALA A 96 10.95 -12.92 3.35
CA ALA A 96 9.75 -12.34 2.79
C ALA A 96 8.50 -12.66 3.63
N ASN A 97 7.59 -11.69 3.71
CA ASN A 97 6.25 -11.90 4.25
C ASN A 97 5.39 -12.68 3.24
N THR A 98 4.28 -13.24 3.71
CA THR A 98 3.31 -13.88 2.83
C THR A 98 1.88 -13.43 3.11
N ALA A 99 1.14 -13.08 2.05
CA ALA A 99 -0.30 -12.86 2.10
C ALA A 99 -1.05 -14.19 1.93
N THR A 100 -0.55 -15.04 1.05
CA THR A 100 -1.14 -16.34 0.73
C THR A 100 -0.02 -17.35 0.58
N ALA A 101 0.10 -18.25 1.54
CA ALA A 101 1.13 -19.30 1.55
C ALA A 101 1.12 -20.08 0.23
N ASN A 102 2.32 -20.40 -0.27
CA ASN A 102 2.56 -21.07 -1.55
C ASN A 102 2.14 -20.29 -2.82
N LYS A 103 1.66 -19.05 -2.70
CA LYS A 103 1.18 -18.26 -3.84
C LYS A 103 1.83 -16.90 -3.95
N VAL A 104 1.73 -16.07 -2.90
CA VAL A 104 2.20 -14.67 -2.97
C VAL A 104 3.05 -14.34 -1.75
N TYR A 105 4.25 -13.85 -2.04
CA TYR A 105 5.19 -13.33 -1.05
C TYR A 105 5.60 -11.92 -1.41
N TYR A 106 6.04 -11.16 -0.42
CA TYR A 106 6.49 -9.79 -0.63
C TYR A 106 7.53 -9.37 0.39
N ALA A 107 8.39 -8.46 -0.04
CA ALA A 107 9.42 -7.88 0.80
C ALA A 107 9.62 -6.39 0.48
N LEU A 108 10.04 -5.66 1.49
CA LEU A 108 10.44 -4.27 1.40
C LEU A 108 11.96 -4.17 1.36
N LEU A 109 12.45 -3.45 0.37
CA LEU A 109 13.86 -3.17 0.19
C LEU A 109 14.10 -1.68 0.34
N VAL A 110 15.27 -1.34 0.87
CA VAL A 110 15.77 0.04 0.78
C VAL A 110 16.04 0.37 -0.68
N PRO A 111 15.64 1.56 -1.18
CA PRO A 111 15.90 1.98 -2.55
C PRO A 111 17.40 1.99 -2.85
N GLN A 112 17.80 1.31 -3.92
CA GLN A 112 19.20 1.14 -4.31
C GLN A 112 19.32 0.76 -5.80
N ASN A 113 20.44 1.09 -6.43
CA ASN A 113 20.66 0.82 -7.84
C ASN A 113 21.72 -0.26 -8.05
N GLY A 114 21.65 -0.94 -9.18
CA GLY A 114 22.66 -1.91 -9.60
C GLY A 114 22.73 -3.16 -8.72
N VAL A 115 21.63 -3.56 -8.09
CA VAL A 115 21.61 -4.67 -7.13
C VAL A 115 21.41 -5.99 -7.85
N LYS A 116 22.21 -6.97 -7.46
CA LYS A 116 22.10 -8.35 -7.91
C LYS A 116 21.50 -9.18 -6.78
N LEU A 117 20.21 -9.48 -6.88
CA LEU A 117 19.51 -10.27 -5.87
C LEU A 117 19.74 -11.76 -6.06
N MET A 118 19.67 -12.48 -4.94
CA MET A 118 19.60 -13.94 -4.89
C MET A 118 18.33 -14.31 -4.11
N VAL A 119 17.51 -15.16 -4.72
CA VAL A 119 16.28 -15.67 -4.11
C VAL A 119 16.49 -17.11 -3.69
N THR A 120 16.23 -17.43 -2.43
CA THR A 120 16.29 -18.79 -1.88
C THR A 120 14.91 -19.18 -1.37
N VAL A 121 14.35 -20.25 -1.92
CA VAL A 121 13.10 -20.86 -1.45
C VAL A 121 13.42 -22.11 -0.63
N THR A 122 12.86 -22.23 0.56
CA THR A 122 12.92 -23.42 1.41
C THR A 122 11.56 -24.06 1.48
N THR A 123 11.49 -25.35 1.26
CA THR A 123 10.28 -26.18 1.33
C THR A 123 10.26 -27.05 2.59
N ALA A 124 9.09 -27.59 2.96
CA ALA A 124 8.87 -28.36 4.17
C ALA A 124 9.70 -29.66 4.28
N ASP A 125 10.18 -30.17 3.15
CA ASP A 125 11.16 -31.28 3.11
C ASP A 125 12.61 -30.85 3.47
N GLY A 126 12.79 -29.56 3.81
CA GLY A 126 14.08 -28.98 4.19
C GLY A 126 14.96 -28.60 3.00
N LYS A 127 14.53 -28.85 1.75
CA LYS A 127 15.31 -28.48 0.57
C LYS A 127 15.33 -26.98 0.37
N LYS A 128 16.51 -26.48 -0.01
CA LYS A 128 16.74 -25.08 -0.39
C LYS A 128 17.07 -25.01 -1.87
N ARG A 129 16.35 -24.16 -2.58
CA ARG A 129 16.58 -23.89 -4.00
C ARG A 129 16.90 -22.43 -4.15
N THR A 130 17.96 -22.12 -4.87
CA THR A 130 18.48 -20.74 -4.95
C THR A 130 18.74 -20.34 -6.37
N GLN A 131 18.32 -19.14 -6.72
CA GLN A 131 18.64 -18.52 -8.02
C GLN A 131 19.13 -17.10 -7.82
N THR A 132 20.17 -16.74 -8.58
CA THR A 132 20.68 -15.38 -8.68
C THR A 132 20.04 -14.69 -9.87
N LEU A 133 19.51 -13.49 -9.66
CA LEU A 133 18.86 -12.67 -10.67
C LEU A 133 19.86 -11.76 -11.38
N GLY A 134 19.45 -11.18 -12.50
CA GLY A 134 20.16 -10.09 -13.15
C GLY A 134 20.18 -8.83 -12.29
N THR A 135 21.09 -7.92 -12.61
CA THR A 135 21.19 -6.62 -11.95
C THR A 135 19.93 -5.77 -12.18
N ALA A 136 19.42 -5.15 -11.14
CA ALA A 136 18.22 -4.33 -11.19
C ALA A 136 18.31 -3.10 -10.27
N ASP A 137 17.53 -2.07 -10.60
CA ASP A 137 17.33 -0.88 -9.77
C ASP A 137 16.03 -1.00 -8.98
N PHE A 138 16.06 -0.56 -7.75
CA PHE A 138 14.92 -0.53 -6.85
C PHE A 138 14.71 0.90 -6.36
N LYS A 139 13.63 1.54 -6.81
CA LYS A 139 13.36 2.94 -6.51
C LYS A 139 12.31 3.11 -5.41
N SER A 140 12.40 4.24 -4.74
CA SER A 140 11.45 4.62 -3.69
C SER A 140 10.02 4.67 -4.22
N GLY A 141 9.08 4.05 -3.50
CA GLY A 141 7.67 4.05 -3.84
C GLY A 141 7.31 3.24 -5.10
N GLU A 142 8.17 2.32 -5.53
CA GLU A 142 7.89 1.44 -6.67
C GLU A 142 7.66 0.00 -6.25
N ASN A 143 6.80 -0.68 -7.02
CA ASN A 143 6.57 -2.12 -6.94
C ASN A 143 7.29 -2.82 -8.09
N ARG A 144 7.96 -3.93 -7.78
CA ARG A 144 8.51 -4.85 -8.78
C ARG A 144 7.95 -6.23 -8.56
N ARG A 145 7.43 -6.84 -9.62
CA ARG A 145 6.95 -8.22 -9.59
C ARG A 145 8.02 -9.19 -10.04
N MET A 146 8.00 -10.36 -9.43
CA MET A 146 8.79 -11.53 -9.81
C MET A 146 7.85 -12.74 -9.95
N GLU A 147 8.04 -13.53 -10.97
CA GLU A 147 7.50 -14.89 -11.05
C GLU A 147 8.53 -15.85 -10.48
N CYS A 148 8.08 -16.76 -9.62
CA CYS A 148 8.92 -17.79 -9.00
C CYS A 148 8.28 -19.17 -9.20
N ASN A 149 8.83 -19.96 -10.10
CA ASN A 149 8.38 -21.33 -10.35
C ASN A 149 9.26 -22.29 -9.54
N VAL A 150 8.67 -22.95 -8.54
CA VAL A 150 9.36 -23.89 -7.66
C VAL A 150 9.14 -25.31 -8.15
N GLN A 151 10.20 -25.93 -8.67
CA GLN A 151 10.20 -27.29 -9.19
C GLN A 151 10.72 -28.29 -8.14
N PRO A 152 10.54 -29.62 -8.31
CA PRO A 152 11.08 -30.60 -7.40
C PRO A 152 12.60 -30.53 -7.19
N ALA A 153 13.36 -30.13 -8.21
CA ALA A 153 14.81 -30.08 -8.18
C ALA A 153 15.40 -28.66 -8.10
N ASP A 154 14.74 -27.66 -8.68
CA ASP A 154 15.25 -26.29 -8.85
C ASP A 154 14.18 -25.22 -8.68
N ILE A 155 14.54 -23.97 -8.96
CA ILE A 155 13.62 -22.85 -9.10
C ILE A 155 13.95 -22.03 -10.35
N GLU A 156 12.92 -21.44 -10.95
CA GLU A 156 13.06 -20.39 -11.92
C GLU A 156 12.46 -19.09 -11.34
N VAL A 157 13.27 -18.05 -11.23
CA VAL A 157 12.81 -16.72 -10.78
C VAL A 157 13.17 -15.70 -11.84
N LYS A 158 12.20 -14.88 -12.25
CA LYS A 158 12.40 -13.80 -13.21
C LYS A 158 11.57 -12.58 -12.81
N PHE A 159 12.07 -11.40 -13.14
CA PHE A 159 11.24 -10.21 -13.06
C PHE A 159 10.12 -10.28 -14.08
N SER A 160 8.90 -9.95 -13.67
CA SER A 160 7.71 -9.97 -14.50
C SER A 160 6.91 -8.68 -14.35
N GLY A 161 6.14 -8.38 -15.39
CA GLY A 161 5.26 -7.23 -15.39
C GLY A 161 5.97 -5.86 -15.42
N PRO A 162 5.21 -4.79 -15.55
CA PRO A 162 5.72 -3.43 -15.48
C PRO A 162 6.13 -3.06 -14.06
N ILE A 163 7.08 -2.10 -13.93
CA ILE A 163 7.32 -1.42 -12.67
C ILE A 163 6.17 -0.44 -12.47
N THR A 164 5.46 -0.55 -11.36
CA THR A 164 4.32 0.31 -11.03
C THR A 164 4.63 1.17 -9.81
N GLY A 165 3.97 2.33 -9.70
CA GLY A 165 4.00 3.10 -8.46
C GLY A 165 3.32 2.33 -7.33
N TRP A 166 3.85 2.45 -6.13
CA TRP A 166 3.19 1.92 -4.94
C TRP A 166 2.09 2.89 -4.51
N VAL A 167 0.85 2.44 -4.56
CA VAL A 167 -0.33 3.19 -4.14
C VAL A 167 -0.86 2.57 -2.84
N ASP A 168 -1.27 3.41 -1.90
CA ASP A 168 -1.97 2.95 -0.70
C ASP A 168 -3.27 2.23 -1.08
N GLY A 169 -3.49 1.05 -0.54
CA GLY A 169 -4.61 0.20 -0.90
C GLY A 169 -4.34 -0.75 -2.06
N ASP A 170 -3.11 -0.76 -2.58
CA ASP A 170 -2.62 -1.84 -3.44
C ASP A 170 -2.49 -3.11 -2.59
N ASP A 171 -3.64 -3.63 -2.18
CA ASP A 171 -3.68 -4.90 -1.51
C ASP A 171 -2.98 -5.93 -2.39
N LEU A 172 -2.17 -6.74 -1.75
CA LEU A 172 -1.36 -7.83 -2.28
C LEU A 172 -2.24 -8.94 -2.88
N LEU A 173 -3.31 -8.54 -3.54
CA LEU A 173 -4.11 -9.44 -4.34
C LEU A 173 -3.33 -9.71 -5.63
N PRO A 174 -3.20 -10.99 -6.03
CA PRO A 174 -2.72 -11.28 -7.36
C PRO A 174 -3.56 -10.47 -8.35
N ASP A 175 -2.91 -9.83 -9.34
CA ASP A 175 -3.59 -9.31 -10.52
C ASP A 175 -4.21 -10.49 -11.30
N GLY A 176 -5.26 -11.05 -10.74
CA GLY A 176 -6.24 -11.80 -11.45
C GLY A 176 -7.40 -10.84 -11.57
N GLU A 177 -7.65 -10.38 -12.79
CA GLU A 177 -8.83 -9.69 -13.24
C GLU A 177 -10.04 -9.84 -12.29
N GLY A 178 -10.04 -9.06 -11.23
CA GLY A 178 -11.15 -8.80 -10.37
C GLY A 178 -11.19 -7.30 -10.30
N GLU A 179 -11.99 -6.67 -11.14
CA GLU A 179 -12.65 -5.43 -10.75
C GLU A 179 -13.13 -5.71 -9.33
N VAL A 180 -12.49 -5.11 -8.33
CA VAL A 180 -13.07 -5.09 -6.99
C VAL A 180 -14.33 -4.28 -7.19
N GLU A 181 -15.44 -4.97 -7.41
CA GLU A 181 -16.74 -4.32 -7.36
C GLU A 181 -16.86 -3.74 -5.95
N THR A 182 -16.59 -2.45 -5.83
CA THR A 182 -16.85 -1.73 -4.59
C THR A 182 -18.32 -2.00 -4.29
N PRO A 183 -18.66 -2.59 -3.14
CA PRO A 183 -20.04 -2.91 -2.85
C PRO A 183 -20.85 -1.61 -2.94
N THR A 184 -21.93 -1.64 -3.69
CA THR A 184 -22.77 -0.47 -3.94
C THR A 184 -24.19 -0.71 -3.45
N VAL A 185 -24.87 0.36 -3.06
CA VAL A 185 -26.31 0.39 -2.81
C VAL A 185 -26.96 1.35 -3.79
N GLU A 186 -28.13 0.99 -4.29
CA GLU A 186 -28.91 1.88 -5.14
C GLU A 186 -29.97 2.58 -4.32
N TRP A 187 -30.01 3.93 -4.42
CA TRP A 187 -31.04 4.75 -3.79
C TRP A 187 -31.53 5.81 -4.78
N GLY A 188 -32.83 5.82 -5.03
CA GLY A 188 -33.43 6.77 -5.98
C GLY A 188 -32.90 6.65 -7.40
N GLY A 189 -32.49 5.48 -7.86
CA GLY A 189 -31.89 5.26 -9.18
C GLY A 189 -30.43 5.70 -9.29
N VAL A 190 -29.80 6.09 -8.17
CA VAL A 190 -28.38 6.46 -8.10
C VAL A 190 -27.61 5.39 -7.33
N LYS A 191 -26.50 4.88 -7.89
CA LYS A 191 -25.60 3.96 -7.21
C LYS A 191 -24.63 4.73 -6.32
N TYR A 192 -24.47 4.24 -5.09
CA TYR A 192 -23.57 4.78 -4.08
C TYR A 192 -22.62 3.69 -3.61
N GLU A 193 -21.36 4.02 -3.49
CA GLU A 193 -20.39 3.14 -2.84
C GLU A 193 -20.71 3.02 -1.35
N ILE A 194 -20.50 1.82 -0.80
CA ILE A 194 -20.71 1.54 0.62
C ILE A 194 -19.45 0.96 1.26
N VAL A 195 -19.29 1.22 2.55
CA VAL A 195 -18.22 0.65 3.38
C VAL A 195 -18.83 -0.04 4.59
N THR A 196 -18.39 -1.24 4.87
CA THR A 196 -18.76 -1.95 6.10
C THR A 196 -17.67 -1.77 7.15
N LEU A 197 -18.02 -1.16 8.26
CA LEU A 197 -17.10 -0.93 9.37
C LEU A 197 -16.86 -2.22 10.16
N LYS A 198 -15.81 -2.22 11.00
CA LYS A 198 -15.44 -3.38 11.84
C LYS A 198 -16.53 -3.83 12.80
N ASP A 199 -17.49 -2.97 13.14
CA ASP A 199 -18.66 -3.27 13.98
C ASP A 199 -19.82 -3.90 13.20
N GLY A 200 -19.64 -4.19 11.92
CA GLY A 200 -20.63 -4.78 11.01
C GLY A 200 -21.65 -3.79 10.44
N ARG A 201 -21.54 -2.51 10.76
CA ARG A 201 -22.43 -1.48 10.19
C ARG A 201 -21.95 -1.05 8.82
N THR A 202 -22.89 -0.90 7.88
CA THR A 202 -22.64 -0.47 6.52
C THR A 202 -23.06 0.99 6.36
N TRP A 203 -22.18 1.80 5.76
CA TRP A 203 -22.37 3.22 5.52
C TRP A 203 -22.14 3.54 4.05
N MET A 204 -22.79 4.59 3.54
CA MET A 204 -22.41 5.17 2.25
C MET A 204 -21.02 5.77 2.37
N ALA A 205 -20.13 5.43 1.43
CA ALA A 205 -18.77 5.98 1.36
C ALA A 205 -18.72 7.38 0.76
N GLU A 206 -19.84 7.84 0.21
CA GLU A 206 -19.99 9.14 -0.44
C GLU A 206 -21.29 9.84 -0.03
N ASN A 207 -21.36 11.15 -0.29
CA ASN A 207 -22.55 11.95 0.00
C ASN A 207 -23.71 11.59 -0.91
N LEU A 208 -24.93 11.69 -0.37
CA LEU A 208 -26.15 11.44 -1.12
C LEU A 208 -26.26 12.42 -2.30
N ARG A 209 -26.43 11.90 -3.51
CA ARG A 209 -26.57 12.68 -4.76
C ARG A 209 -27.99 12.62 -5.36
N TYR A 210 -28.87 11.89 -4.70
CA TYR A 210 -30.25 11.75 -5.14
C TYR A 210 -31.00 13.05 -5.06
N VAL A 211 -31.65 13.44 -6.15
CA VAL A 211 -32.53 14.60 -6.21
C VAL A 211 -33.96 14.10 -6.46
N PRO A 212 -34.90 14.29 -5.53
CA PRO A 212 -36.29 13.89 -5.74
C PRO A 212 -36.91 14.55 -6.95
N GLU A 213 -37.88 13.87 -7.54
CA GLU A 213 -38.61 14.40 -8.68
C GLU A 213 -39.24 15.77 -8.36
N GLY A 214 -39.11 16.72 -9.27
CA GLY A 214 -39.61 18.08 -9.11
C GLY A 214 -38.75 18.98 -8.19
N LYS A 215 -37.60 18.50 -7.74
CA LYS A 215 -36.62 19.28 -6.96
C LYS A 215 -35.40 19.62 -7.80
N THR A 216 -34.71 20.67 -7.40
CA THR A 216 -33.43 21.08 -7.99
C THR A 216 -32.39 21.24 -6.95
N ILE A 217 -31.10 21.07 -7.31
CA ILE A 217 -29.99 21.32 -6.37
C ILE A 217 -29.93 22.84 -6.13
N SER A 218 -30.00 23.23 -4.86
CA SER A 218 -29.88 24.63 -4.44
C SER A 218 -28.62 24.85 -3.61
N SER A 219 -27.96 25.97 -3.82
CA SER A 219 -26.85 26.43 -2.97
C SER A 219 -27.33 27.22 -1.75
N ASP A 220 -28.62 27.57 -1.70
CA ASP A 220 -29.23 28.27 -0.57
C ASP A 220 -29.92 27.28 0.37
N PRO A 221 -29.41 27.08 1.60
CA PRO A 221 -30.01 26.16 2.56
C PRO A 221 -31.39 26.61 3.08
N LYS A 222 -31.82 27.84 2.77
CA LYS A 222 -33.16 28.37 3.11
C LYS A 222 -34.18 28.16 1.99
N ASP A 223 -33.75 27.67 0.84
CA ASP A 223 -34.64 27.33 -0.27
C ASP A 223 -35.39 26.02 0.06
N GLY A 224 -36.60 26.14 0.61
CA GLY A 224 -37.46 25.02 0.93
C GLY A 224 -37.96 24.20 -0.27
N SER A 225 -37.75 24.69 -1.52
CA SER A 225 -38.06 23.97 -2.76
C SER A 225 -36.89 23.17 -3.30
N GLY A 226 -35.67 23.49 -2.86
CA GLY A 226 -34.43 22.86 -3.31
C GLY A 226 -34.00 21.66 -2.48
N VAL A 227 -33.04 20.92 -3.02
CA VAL A 227 -32.24 19.92 -2.31
C VAL A 227 -30.83 20.45 -2.26
N TRP A 228 -30.20 20.42 -1.09
CA TRP A 228 -28.84 20.86 -0.93
C TRP A 228 -28.03 19.83 -0.12
N TYR A 229 -26.75 19.74 -0.44
CA TYR A 229 -25.84 18.85 0.23
C TYR A 229 -24.99 19.65 1.23
N PRO A 230 -24.73 19.12 2.43
CA PRO A 230 -23.92 19.80 3.42
C PRO A 230 -22.42 19.70 3.08
N CYS A 231 -22.05 20.11 1.85
CA CYS A 231 -20.63 20.16 1.47
C CYS A 231 -19.91 21.40 1.99
N ASN A 232 -20.59 22.31 2.69
CA ASN A 232 -19.98 23.47 3.29
C ASN A 232 -20.02 23.32 4.82
N LEU A 233 -18.95 22.78 5.39
CA LEU A 233 -18.80 22.53 6.83
C LEU A 233 -19.05 23.76 7.70
N SER A 234 -18.91 24.97 7.16
CA SER A 234 -19.21 26.20 7.91
C SER A 234 -20.70 26.46 8.09
N LYS A 235 -21.57 25.78 7.32
CA LYS A 235 -23.04 25.87 7.41
C LYS A 235 -23.69 24.64 8.03
N ALA A 236 -22.99 23.52 8.11
CA ALA A 236 -23.48 22.28 8.71
C ALA A 236 -23.57 22.35 10.26
N ALA A 237 -23.18 23.46 10.85
CA ALA A 237 -23.21 23.65 12.29
C ALA A 237 -24.52 24.25 12.81
N ASP A 238 -25.53 24.47 11.97
CA ASP A 238 -26.84 24.94 12.41
C ASP A 238 -27.83 23.76 12.50
N PRO A 239 -28.09 23.24 13.73
CA PRO A 239 -28.98 22.10 13.93
C PRO A 239 -30.42 22.35 13.48
N SER A 240 -30.85 23.60 13.38
CA SER A 240 -32.21 23.97 12.95
C SER A 240 -32.46 23.68 11.46
N LEU A 241 -31.39 23.48 10.68
CA LEU A 241 -31.47 23.17 9.26
C LEU A 241 -31.60 21.66 8.98
N VAL A 242 -31.31 20.81 9.98
CA VAL A 242 -31.40 19.35 9.88
C VAL A 242 -32.81 18.86 10.12
N GLU A 243 -33.58 19.54 10.99
CA GLU A 243 -34.94 19.14 11.35
C GLU A 243 -36.00 19.48 10.31
N SER A 244 -35.72 20.38 9.34
CA SER A 244 -36.69 20.80 8.33
C SER A 244 -36.77 19.89 7.11
N ASN A 245 -35.95 18.85 7.00
CA ASN A 245 -35.86 17.94 5.86
C ASN A 245 -36.04 16.46 6.22
N GLY A 246 -36.66 16.17 7.36
CA GLY A 246 -37.08 14.83 7.79
C GLY A 246 -38.38 14.36 7.13
#